data_dd41a47b93ddf18316da5afe611d3855
#
_entry.id   dd41a47b93ddf18316da5afe611d3855
#
_cell.length_a   1.000
_cell.length_b   1.000
_cell.length_c   1.000
_cell.angle_alpha   90.00
_cell.angle_beta   90.00
_cell.angle_gamma   90.00
#
_symmetry.space_group_name_H-M   'P 1'
#
loop_
_entity.id
_entity.type
_entity.pdbx_description
1 polymer ?
#
loop_
_entity_poly.entity_id
_entity_poly.type
_entity_poly.pdbx_seq_one_letter_code
_entity_poly.pdbx_strand_id
1 'polypeptide(L)'
;MVRGKNLFVLCCAMMGVWTAVSAAASVQFVDRAKALGIDMVNTSGATQEYIVEGMMGGAAFFDYDADGDVDLYITNGSSFAGFAAGQHPQNRLYRNDGDFFVDVTERAVVGDTSWSMGSAAADYDNDGQVDLYVTNFGRNTLYRNRGDGRFADATAVAGVGHRGWGTGVTFGDYDRDGDVDLYVANYVDFSL
;
A
#
# COMPACT_ATOMS: atom_id res chain seq x y z
N MET A 1 -59.40 -32.36 -44.01
CA MET A 1 -59.16 -33.51 -43.14
C MET A 1 -57.68 -33.55 -42.79
N VAL A 2 -57.34 -33.40 -41.47
CA VAL A 2 -56.07 -33.71 -40.85
C VAL A 2 -54.89 -32.79 -41.20
N ARG A 3 -54.47 -31.99 -40.29
CA ARG A 3 -53.35 -32.01 -39.35
C ARG A 3 -53.00 -30.62 -38.80
N GLY A 4 -53.67 -30.29 -37.77
CA GLY A 4 -53.34 -29.09 -37.00
C GLY A 4 -53.17 -29.42 -35.51
N LYS A 5 -52.26 -30.33 -35.13
CA LYS A 5 -52.03 -30.65 -33.70
C LYS A 5 -50.55 -30.71 -33.24
N ASN A 6 -49.62 -30.47 -34.14
CA ASN A 6 -48.18 -30.62 -33.74
C ASN A 6 -47.41 -29.29 -33.68
N LEU A 7 -48.06 -28.14 -33.85
CA LEU A 7 -47.37 -26.84 -33.82
C LEU A 7 -47.38 -26.16 -32.42
N PHE A 8 -48.26 -26.65 -31.53
CA PHE A 8 -48.42 -26.05 -30.18
C PHE A 8 -47.51 -26.63 -29.10
N VAL A 9 -46.91 -27.79 -29.35
CA VAL A 9 -46.00 -28.45 -28.36
C VAL A 9 -44.57 -28.00 -28.51
N LEU A 10 -44.18 -27.46 -29.67
CA LEU A 10 -42.78 -27.00 -29.88
C LEU A 10 -42.51 -25.56 -29.36
N CYS A 11 -43.55 -24.75 -29.19
CA CYS A 11 -43.38 -23.39 -28.61
C CYS A 11 -43.23 -23.37 -27.07
N CYS A 12 -43.78 -24.35 -26.38
CA CYS A 12 -43.63 -24.42 -24.91
C CYS A 12 -42.30 -25.01 -24.44
N ALA A 13 -41.57 -25.72 -25.29
CA ALA A 13 -40.28 -26.27 -24.96
C ALA A 13 -39.13 -25.28 -25.12
N MET A 14 -39.30 -24.14 -25.80
CA MET A 14 -38.30 -23.10 -25.95
C MET A 14 -38.36 -21.95 -24.92
N MET A 15 -39.40 -21.91 -24.09
CA MET A 15 -39.51 -20.92 -23.03
C MET A 15 -38.95 -21.36 -21.68
N GLY A 16 -38.44 -22.59 -21.59
CA GLY A 16 -37.94 -23.18 -20.34
C GLY A 16 -36.43 -23.08 -20.12
N VAL A 17 -35.67 -22.44 -21.00
CA VAL A 17 -34.18 -22.48 -20.92
C VAL A 17 -33.57 -21.11 -20.56
N TRP A 18 -34.38 -20.09 -20.25
CA TRP A 18 -33.83 -18.72 -19.95
C TRP A 18 -34.08 -18.27 -18.51
N THR A 19 -33.77 -19.13 -17.54
CA THR A 19 -33.57 -18.67 -16.15
C THR A 19 -32.41 -19.39 -15.48
N ALA A 20 -31.27 -19.48 -16.16
CA ALA A 20 -30.01 -19.52 -15.47
C ALA A 20 -29.63 -18.06 -15.23
N VAL A 21 -30.25 -17.42 -14.25
CA VAL A 21 -29.67 -16.25 -13.61
C VAL A 21 -28.35 -16.76 -13.03
N SER A 22 -27.26 -16.50 -13.74
CA SER A 22 -25.93 -16.62 -13.15
C SER A 22 -25.97 -15.80 -11.86
N ALA A 23 -26.05 -16.44 -10.72
CA ALA A 23 -25.81 -15.78 -9.46
C ALA A 23 -24.39 -15.24 -9.57
N ALA A 24 -24.25 -13.93 -9.76
CA ALA A 24 -22.97 -13.27 -9.72
C ALA A 24 -22.36 -13.68 -8.39
N ALA A 25 -21.22 -14.36 -8.44
CA ALA A 25 -20.50 -14.74 -7.22
C ALA A 25 -20.25 -13.44 -6.46
N SER A 26 -20.78 -13.32 -5.26
CA SER A 26 -20.55 -12.14 -4.43
C SER A 26 -19.07 -12.08 -4.10
N VAL A 27 -18.41 -10.97 -4.45
CA VAL A 27 -17.04 -10.71 -4.03
C VAL A 27 -17.03 -10.63 -2.50
N GLN A 28 -16.20 -11.46 -1.87
CA GLN A 28 -16.01 -11.46 -0.42
C GLN A 28 -14.55 -11.17 -0.11
N PHE A 29 -14.32 -10.25 0.83
CA PHE A 29 -13.00 -10.01 1.41
C PHE A 29 -12.83 -10.90 2.63
N VAL A 30 -11.69 -11.58 2.70
CA VAL A 30 -11.31 -12.44 3.82
C VAL A 30 -9.96 -11.99 4.33
N ASP A 31 -9.82 -11.77 5.64
CA ASP A 31 -8.54 -11.49 6.27
C ASP A 31 -7.64 -12.73 6.18
N ARG A 32 -6.52 -12.58 5.48
CA ARG A 32 -5.50 -13.60 5.26
C ARG A 32 -4.13 -13.18 5.79
N ALA A 33 -3.99 -11.97 6.35
CA ALA A 33 -2.71 -11.37 6.69
C ALA A 33 -1.81 -12.35 7.47
N LYS A 34 -2.27 -12.83 8.61
CA LYS A 34 -1.49 -13.76 9.43
C LYS A 34 -1.19 -15.09 8.74
N ALA A 35 -2.15 -15.61 7.96
CA ALA A 35 -1.96 -16.88 7.23
C ALA A 35 -0.94 -16.75 6.09
N LEU A 36 -0.77 -15.53 5.58
CA LEU A 36 0.20 -15.20 4.53
C LEU A 36 1.53 -14.67 5.07
N GLY A 37 1.78 -14.69 6.38
CA GLY A 37 3.04 -14.28 6.97
C GLY A 37 3.15 -12.79 7.32
N ILE A 38 2.07 -12.02 7.17
CA ILE A 38 2.04 -10.61 7.58
C ILE A 38 1.62 -10.53 9.04
N ASP A 39 2.56 -10.25 9.92
CA ASP A 39 2.39 -10.25 11.38
C ASP A 39 2.54 -8.86 12.02
N MET A 40 2.70 -7.81 11.20
CA MET A 40 2.87 -6.45 11.68
C MET A 40 1.67 -5.99 12.50
N VAL A 41 1.96 -5.36 13.62
CA VAL A 41 0.97 -4.64 14.43
C VAL A 41 1.30 -3.16 14.40
N ASN A 42 0.33 -2.35 13.99
CA ASN A 42 0.46 -0.91 14.05
C ASN A 42 0.41 -0.45 15.51
N THR A 43 1.36 0.39 15.93
CA THR A 43 1.57 0.74 17.33
C THR A 43 1.55 2.26 17.52
N SER A 44 0.70 2.73 18.42
CA SER A 44 0.52 4.15 18.78
C SER A 44 0.91 4.49 20.22
N GLY A 45 1.53 3.55 20.93
CA GLY A 45 1.81 3.70 22.37
C GLY A 45 0.62 3.34 23.27
N ALA A 46 0.85 3.40 24.57
CA ALA A 46 -0.12 2.96 25.59
C ALA A 46 -1.17 4.04 25.92
N THR A 47 -0.84 5.30 25.72
CA THR A 47 -1.72 6.45 25.98
C THR A 47 -1.83 7.29 24.71
N GLN A 48 -3.04 7.74 24.40
CA GLN A 48 -3.31 8.62 23.26
C GLN A 48 -3.87 9.92 23.82
N GLU A 49 -3.02 10.94 23.91
CA GLU A 49 -3.39 12.27 24.39
C GLU A 49 -3.68 13.25 23.24
N TYR A 50 -3.07 12.99 22.09
CA TYR A 50 -3.16 13.85 20.93
C TYR A 50 -3.72 13.11 19.72
N ILE A 51 -4.42 13.86 18.86
CA ILE A 51 -5.07 13.29 17.66
C ILE A 51 -4.07 12.57 16.73
N VAL A 52 -2.83 13.04 16.65
CA VAL A 52 -1.78 12.42 15.83
C VAL A 52 -1.48 10.98 16.26
N GLU A 53 -1.62 10.66 17.53
CA GLU A 53 -1.40 9.32 18.08
C GLU A 53 -2.46 8.30 17.65
N GLY A 54 -3.61 8.78 17.16
CA GLY A 54 -4.67 7.95 16.57
C GLY A 54 -4.70 7.94 15.05
N MET A 55 -3.87 8.77 14.39
CA MET A 55 -3.85 8.91 12.94
C MET A 55 -2.55 8.31 12.39
N MET A 56 -2.59 7.06 11.99
CA MET A 56 -1.44 6.34 11.46
C MET A 56 -1.88 5.19 10.57
N GLY A 57 -0.95 4.68 9.77
CA GLY A 57 -1.17 3.51 8.94
C GLY A 57 -1.39 3.87 7.48
N GLY A 58 -0.33 3.75 6.70
CA GLY A 58 -0.33 3.74 5.25
C GLY A 58 0.21 2.43 4.74
N ALA A 59 -0.08 2.12 3.49
CA ALA A 59 0.50 0.99 2.81
C ALA A 59 0.70 1.32 1.33
N ALA A 60 1.72 0.71 0.73
CA ALA A 60 1.95 0.75 -0.70
C ALA A 60 2.17 -0.68 -1.22
N PHE A 61 1.57 -0.98 -2.35
CA PHE A 61 1.83 -2.18 -3.11
C PHE A 61 2.68 -1.83 -4.33
N PHE A 62 3.81 -2.48 -4.52
CA PHE A 62 4.71 -2.30 -5.67
C PHE A 62 5.67 -3.49 -5.76
N ASP A 63 6.19 -3.74 -6.94
CA ASP A 63 7.23 -4.74 -7.18
C ASP A 63 8.60 -4.10 -6.89
N TYR A 64 9.22 -4.40 -5.73
CA TYR A 64 10.43 -3.71 -5.29
C TYR A 64 11.72 -4.34 -5.83
N ASP A 65 11.70 -5.62 -6.20
CA ASP A 65 12.88 -6.36 -6.66
C ASP A 65 12.77 -6.84 -8.12
N ALA A 66 11.72 -6.38 -8.83
CA ALA A 66 11.45 -6.61 -10.23
C ALA A 66 11.31 -8.10 -10.59
N ASP A 67 10.72 -8.90 -9.67
CA ASP A 67 10.46 -10.30 -9.89
C ASP A 67 9.08 -10.59 -10.53
N GLY A 68 8.23 -9.57 -10.64
CA GLY A 68 6.91 -9.60 -11.26
C GLY A 68 5.77 -9.86 -10.27
N ASP A 69 6.04 -10.12 -9.00
CA ASP A 69 5.07 -10.23 -7.93
C ASP A 69 4.97 -8.90 -7.16
N VAL A 70 3.77 -8.57 -6.69
CA VAL A 70 3.54 -7.30 -6.00
C VAL A 70 3.82 -7.46 -4.50
N ASP A 71 4.75 -6.67 -3.99
CA ASP A 71 5.18 -6.62 -2.60
C ASP A 71 4.35 -5.63 -1.79
N LEU A 72 4.53 -5.64 -0.47
CA LEU A 72 3.76 -4.82 0.45
C LEU A 72 4.66 -4.06 1.42
N TYR A 73 4.62 -2.73 1.35
CA TYR A 73 5.18 -1.86 2.39
C TYR A 73 4.09 -1.34 3.30
N ILE A 74 4.30 -1.41 4.63
CA ILE A 74 3.34 -0.93 5.63
C ILE A 74 4.05 0.05 6.56
N THR A 75 3.46 1.22 6.76
CA THR A 75 3.96 2.22 7.70
C THR A 75 3.53 1.91 9.14
N ASN A 76 4.34 2.33 10.12
CA ASN A 76 4.03 2.19 11.53
C ASN A 76 4.00 3.56 12.23
N GLY A 77 3.27 3.61 13.33
CA GLY A 77 3.13 4.79 14.15
C GLY A 77 4.25 4.99 15.16
N SER A 78 4.06 5.97 16.01
CA SER A 78 4.94 6.26 17.15
C SER A 78 4.13 6.82 18.32
N SER A 79 4.78 7.33 19.37
CA SER A 79 4.15 7.94 20.52
C SER A 79 5.03 9.03 21.10
N PHE A 80 4.43 10.11 21.63
CA PHE A 80 5.16 11.14 22.38
C PHE A 80 5.77 10.62 23.67
N ALA A 81 5.15 9.61 24.29
CA ALA A 81 5.71 8.93 25.47
C ALA A 81 6.98 8.12 25.13
N GLY A 82 7.23 7.88 23.83
CA GLY A 82 8.34 7.05 23.36
C GLY A 82 8.19 5.57 23.67
N PHE A 83 9.25 4.84 23.41
CA PHE A 83 9.32 3.39 23.64
C PHE A 83 10.63 3.03 24.34
N ALA A 84 10.66 1.89 25.00
CA ALA A 84 11.89 1.37 25.58
C ALA A 84 12.93 1.09 24.48
N ALA A 85 14.20 1.10 24.84
CA ALA A 85 15.29 0.85 23.90
C ALA A 85 15.09 -0.48 23.15
N GLY A 86 15.17 -0.45 21.84
CA GLY A 86 14.96 -1.61 20.97
C GLY A 86 13.49 -2.01 20.75
N GLN A 87 12.52 -1.23 21.26
CA GLN A 87 11.08 -1.50 21.08
C GLN A 87 10.38 -0.44 20.21
N HIS A 88 11.16 0.41 19.53
CA HIS A 88 10.57 1.37 18.59
C HIS A 88 9.88 0.63 17.45
N PRO A 89 8.60 0.95 17.19
CA PRO A 89 7.93 0.45 15.99
C PRO A 89 8.69 0.89 14.75
N GLN A 90 8.72 0.04 13.74
CA GLN A 90 9.31 0.39 12.46
C GLN A 90 8.36 0.02 11.33
N ASN A 91 8.49 0.71 10.21
CA ASN A 91 7.84 0.35 8.97
C ASN A 91 8.36 -1.01 8.49
N ARG A 92 7.55 -1.72 7.72
CA ARG A 92 7.92 -3.04 7.22
C ARG A 92 7.73 -3.19 5.72
N LEU A 93 8.69 -3.83 5.08
CA LEU A 93 8.60 -4.30 3.71
C LEU A 93 8.48 -5.83 3.71
N TYR A 94 7.41 -6.30 3.10
CA TYR A 94 7.13 -7.71 2.92
C TYR A 94 7.26 -8.07 1.44
N ARG A 95 8.20 -8.94 1.11
CA ARG A 95 8.33 -9.51 -0.22
C ARG A 95 7.28 -10.60 -0.43
N ASN A 96 6.64 -10.59 -1.58
CA ASN A 96 5.70 -11.60 -2.00
C ASN A 96 6.44 -12.77 -2.67
N ASP A 97 6.38 -13.96 -2.08
CA ASP A 97 6.93 -15.18 -2.67
C ASP A 97 5.80 -16.06 -3.29
N GLY A 98 4.70 -15.44 -3.74
CA GLY A 98 3.54 -16.07 -4.37
C GLY A 98 2.54 -16.61 -3.35
N ASP A 99 2.92 -17.58 -2.53
CA ASP A 99 2.04 -18.20 -1.54
C ASP A 99 2.08 -17.53 -0.17
N PHE A 100 3.10 -16.73 0.13
CA PHE A 100 3.29 -16.04 1.41
C PHE A 100 4.21 -14.83 1.28
N PHE A 101 4.14 -13.96 2.28
CA PHE A 101 4.99 -12.78 2.40
C PHE A 101 6.14 -13.01 3.38
N VAL A 102 7.32 -12.52 3.02
CA VAL A 102 8.53 -12.59 3.84
C VAL A 102 8.96 -11.18 4.25
N ASP A 103 9.14 -10.94 5.54
CA ASP A 103 9.70 -9.67 6.04
C ASP A 103 11.16 -9.52 5.57
N VAL A 104 11.40 -8.55 4.72
CA VAL A 104 12.71 -8.21 4.15
C VAL A 104 13.21 -6.83 4.59
N THR A 105 12.54 -6.20 5.55
CA THR A 105 12.76 -4.83 6.02
C THR A 105 14.23 -4.51 6.28
N GLU A 106 14.88 -5.33 7.09
CA GLU A 106 16.29 -5.15 7.46
C GLU A 106 17.23 -5.32 6.26
N ARG A 107 16.94 -6.31 5.41
CA ARG A 107 17.72 -6.57 4.19
C ARG A 107 17.61 -5.41 3.21
N ALA A 108 16.39 -4.90 3.02
CA ALA A 108 16.08 -3.81 2.11
C ALA A 108 16.50 -2.43 2.64
N VAL A 109 16.80 -2.31 3.94
CA VAL A 109 17.21 -1.06 4.61
C VAL A 109 16.12 0.02 4.56
N VAL A 110 14.87 -0.36 4.82
CA VAL A 110 13.69 0.54 4.78
C VAL A 110 12.91 0.58 6.09
N GLY A 111 13.47 0.06 7.18
CA GLY A 111 12.86 0.01 8.50
C GLY A 111 12.89 1.37 9.19
N ASP A 112 12.14 2.35 8.66
CA ASP A 112 11.99 3.67 9.28
C ASP A 112 11.28 3.55 10.63
N THR A 113 11.83 4.20 11.65
CA THR A 113 11.25 4.29 13.00
C THR A 113 10.62 5.67 13.26
N SER A 114 10.52 6.51 12.23
CA SER A 114 9.80 7.77 12.27
C SER A 114 8.29 7.53 12.46
N TRP A 115 7.58 8.57 12.77
CA TRP A 115 6.13 8.49 12.89
C TRP A 115 5.49 8.55 11.51
N SER A 116 5.34 7.39 10.86
CA SER A 116 4.94 7.31 9.47
C SER A 116 3.43 7.32 9.29
N MET A 117 2.95 8.03 8.27
CA MET A 117 1.54 8.28 7.99
C MET A 117 1.08 7.67 6.66
N GLY A 118 1.85 7.81 5.61
CA GLY A 118 1.50 7.35 4.27
C GLY A 118 2.73 6.94 3.48
N SER A 119 2.51 6.25 2.38
CA SER A 119 3.56 5.86 1.44
C SER A 119 3.05 5.81 0.01
N ALA A 120 3.93 6.08 -0.93
CA ALA A 120 3.69 5.91 -2.37
C ALA A 120 4.96 5.44 -3.05
N ALA A 121 4.80 4.68 -4.13
CA ALA A 121 5.91 4.14 -4.89
C ALA A 121 5.83 4.58 -6.36
N ALA A 122 6.96 4.94 -6.94
CA ALA A 122 7.15 5.25 -8.36
C ALA A 122 8.65 5.25 -8.68
N ASP A 123 8.99 5.05 -9.94
CA ASP A 123 10.33 5.28 -10.47
C ASP A 123 10.50 6.81 -10.67
N TYR A 124 11.08 7.50 -9.66
CA TYR A 124 11.15 8.96 -9.69
C TYR A 124 12.32 9.50 -10.51
N ASP A 125 13.35 8.69 -10.76
CA ASP A 125 14.54 9.10 -11.51
C ASP A 125 14.68 8.38 -12.86
N ASN A 126 13.64 7.64 -13.29
CA ASN A 126 13.53 6.94 -14.57
C ASN A 126 14.67 5.92 -14.79
N ASP A 127 15.17 5.29 -13.70
CA ASP A 127 16.22 4.29 -13.78
C ASP A 127 15.68 2.85 -13.99
N GLY A 128 14.36 2.70 -14.02
CA GLY A 128 13.65 1.44 -14.20
C GLY A 128 13.42 0.66 -12.90
N GLN A 129 13.78 1.23 -11.75
CA GLN A 129 13.51 0.66 -10.43
C GLN A 129 12.44 1.46 -9.71
N VAL A 130 11.54 0.78 -9.01
CA VAL A 130 10.47 1.47 -8.28
C VAL A 130 10.99 1.93 -6.92
N ASP A 131 10.92 3.24 -6.67
CA ASP A 131 11.33 3.90 -5.44
C ASP A 131 10.16 4.06 -4.47
N LEU A 132 10.46 4.47 -3.23
CA LEU A 132 9.46 4.57 -2.18
C LEU A 132 9.56 5.92 -1.46
N TYR A 133 8.46 6.66 -1.38
CA TYR A 133 8.34 7.85 -0.56
C TYR A 133 7.43 7.59 0.64
N VAL A 134 7.88 8.03 1.82
CA VAL A 134 7.17 7.86 3.10
C VAL A 134 6.92 9.23 3.72
N THR A 135 5.65 9.52 4.01
CA THR A 135 5.27 10.72 4.76
C THR A 135 5.27 10.45 6.25
N ASN A 136 5.74 11.43 7.01
CA ASN A 136 5.90 11.33 8.45
C ASN A 136 5.28 12.53 9.18
N PHE A 137 4.95 12.33 10.42
CA PHE A 137 4.90 13.43 11.37
C PHE A 137 6.34 13.77 11.72
N GLY A 138 6.88 14.81 11.06
CA GLY A 138 8.29 15.16 11.04
C GLY A 138 8.86 15.08 9.62
N ARG A 139 10.14 14.70 9.50
CA ARG A 139 10.82 14.65 8.19
C ARG A 139 10.31 13.47 7.35
N ASN A 140 9.81 13.77 6.15
CA ASN A 140 9.49 12.76 5.15
C ASN A 140 10.76 12.10 4.59
N THR A 141 10.65 10.89 4.08
CA THR A 141 11.79 10.11 3.59
C THR A 141 11.54 9.60 2.16
N LEU A 142 12.51 9.83 1.27
CA LEU A 142 12.58 9.20 -0.05
C LEU A 142 13.64 8.12 -0.03
N TYR A 143 13.24 6.90 -0.32
CA TYR A 143 14.08 5.74 -0.49
C TYR A 143 14.27 5.46 -1.97
N ARG A 144 15.50 5.63 -2.48
CA ARG A 144 15.86 5.24 -3.83
C ARG A 144 16.18 3.75 -3.88
N ASN A 145 15.55 3.02 -4.77
CA ASN A 145 15.85 1.63 -5.05
C ASN A 145 17.19 1.51 -5.80
N ARG A 146 18.02 0.57 -5.41
CA ARG A 146 19.35 0.35 -5.99
C ARG A 146 19.38 -0.78 -7.02
N GLY A 147 18.23 -1.46 -7.24
CA GLY A 147 18.14 -2.62 -8.12
C GLY A 147 18.83 -3.89 -7.59
N ASP A 148 19.35 -3.86 -6.37
CA ASP A 148 20.00 -5.01 -5.71
C ASP A 148 19.16 -5.55 -4.52
N GLY A 149 17.88 -5.20 -4.47
CA GLY A 149 16.95 -5.51 -3.39
C GLY A 149 17.18 -4.66 -2.14
N ARG A 150 17.83 -3.51 -2.29
CA ARG A 150 18.12 -2.55 -1.22
C ARG A 150 17.78 -1.13 -1.65
N PHE A 151 17.46 -0.32 -0.66
CA PHE A 151 17.21 1.09 -0.84
C PHE A 151 18.31 1.95 -0.19
N ALA A 152 18.38 3.21 -0.62
CA ALA A 152 19.21 4.24 -0.02
C ALA A 152 18.38 5.49 0.28
N ASP A 153 18.61 6.17 1.42
CA ASP A 153 17.96 7.47 1.70
C ASP A 153 18.47 8.52 0.70
N ALA A 154 17.62 8.93 -0.23
CA ALA A 154 17.86 9.96 -1.23
C ALA A 154 17.22 11.31 -0.86
N THR A 155 16.56 11.41 0.28
CA THR A 155 15.73 12.55 0.69
C THR A 155 16.45 13.88 0.62
N ALA A 156 17.69 13.94 1.12
CA ALA A 156 18.46 15.17 1.17
C ALA A 156 18.96 15.59 -0.23
N VAL A 157 19.34 14.62 -1.06
CA VAL A 157 19.84 14.87 -2.43
C VAL A 157 18.70 15.36 -3.31
N ALA A 158 17.53 14.73 -3.20
CA ALA A 158 16.33 15.13 -3.95
C ALA A 158 15.64 16.38 -3.38
N GLY A 159 16.01 16.84 -2.17
CA GLY A 159 15.43 18.05 -1.57
C GLY A 159 13.98 17.91 -1.11
N VAL A 160 13.50 16.67 -0.91
CA VAL A 160 12.07 16.36 -0.65
C VAL A 160 11.75 16.04 0.81
N GLY A 161 12.68 16.31 1.73
CA GLY A 161 12.55 16.03 3.17
C GLY A 161 11.75 17.10 3.92
N HIS A 162 10.55 17.43 3.45
CA HIS A 162 9.67 18.38 4.14
C HIS A 162 9.43 17.92 5.59
N ARG A 163 9.38 18.90 6.51
CA ARG A 163 9.07 18.69 7.92
C ARG A 163 7.70 19.27 8.22
N GLY A 164 6.82 18.45 8.73
CA GLY A 164 5.46 18.84 9.03
C GLY A 164 4.66 17.61 9.43
N TRP A 165 3.35 17.68 9.31
CA TRP A 165 2.48 16.52 9.45
C TRP A 165 2.08 16.05 8.04
N GLY A 166 2.99 15.35 7.36
CA GLY A 166 2.72 14.74 6.07
C GLY A 166 1.73 13.60 6.23
N THR A 167 0.70 13.56 5.37
CA THR A 167 -0.35 12.52 5.40
C THR A 167 -0.41 11.78 4.07
N GLY A 168 -1.23 12.25 3.15
CA GLY A 168 -1.35 11.65 1.82
C GLY A 168 -0.16 11.99 0.93
N VAL A 169 0.20 11.05 0.07
CA VAL A 169 1.25 11.22 -0.93
C VAL A 169 0.88 10.49 -2.21
N THR A 170 1.25 11.06 -3.34
CA THR A 170 1.11 10.43 -4.65
C THR A 170 2.17 10.95 -5.61
N PHE A 171 2.51 10.13 -6.58
CA PHE A 171 3.28 10.50 -7.76
C PHE A 171 2.36 10.59 -8.97
N GLY A 172 2.73 11.42 -9.93
CA GLY A 172 2.04 11.55 -11.21
C GLY A 172 2.70 12.60 -12.08
N ASP A 173 2.75 12.37 -13.36
CA ASP A 173 3.21 13.33 -14.38
C ASP A 173 2.07 14.33 -14.65
N TYR A 174 2.04 15.48 -13.93
CA TYR A 174 0.94 16.43 -14.02
C TYR A 174 1.08 17.39 -15.22
N ASP A 175 2.32 17.66 -15.67
CA ASP A 175 2.60 18.58 -16.77
C ASP A 175 2.96 17.88 -18.08
N ARG A 176 3.04 16.55 -18.05
CA ARG A 176 3.28 15.67 -19.22
C ARG A 176 4.65 15.84 -19.85
N ASP A 177 5.66 16.06 -19.03
CA ASP A 177 7.04 16.14 -19.48
C ASP A 177 7.75 14.77 -19.50
N GLY A 178 7.12 13.73 -18.95
CA GLY A 178 7.60 12.35 -18.90
C GLY A 178 8.26 11.99 -17.59
N ASP A 179 8.47 12.94 -16.69
CA ASP A 179 8.96 12.70 -15.34
C ASP A 179 7.79 12.67 -14.34
N VAL A 180 7.90 11.91 -13.25
CA VAL A 180 6.83 11.90 -12.26
C VAL A 180 7.04 13.00 -11.23
N ASP A 181 5.97 13.76 -10.99
CA ASP A 181 5.90 14.77 -9.96
C ASP A 181 5.49 14.17 -8.61
N LEU A 182 5.94 14.77 -7.53
CA LEU A 182 5.60 14.38 -6.17
C LEU A 182 4.64 15.39 -5.54
N TYR A 183 3.45 14.92 -5.14
CA TYR A 183 2.52 15.70 -4.34
C TYR A 183 2.40 15.14 -2.93
N VAL A 184 2.59 16.01 -1.92
CA VAL A 184 2.48 15.66 -0.50
C VAL A 184 1.45 16.54 0.17
N ALA A 185 0.42 15.93 0.76
CA ALA A 185 -0.57 16.62 1.57
C ALA A 185 -0.11 16.69 3.03
N ASN A 186 -0.22 17.86 3.65
CA ASN A 186 -0.01 18.04 5.07
C ASN A 186 -1.36 18.26 5.77
N TYR A 187 -1.53 17.70 6.96
CA TYR A 187 -2.80 17.78 7.67
C TYR A 187 -3.00 19.16 8.31
N VAL A 188 -2.20 19.47 9.30
CA VAL A 188 -2.20 20.77 9.99
C VAL A 188 -0.78 21.12 10.45
N ASP A 189 -0.55 22.40 10.69
CA ASP A 189 0.63 22.84 11.45
C ASP A 189 0.35 22.58 12.94
N PHE A 190 1.08 21.63 13.51
CA PHE A 190 0.89 21.16 14.87
C PHE A 190 2.17 21.35 15.68
N SER A 191 2.06 22.04 16.79
CA SER A 191 3.14 22.20 17.78
C SER A 191 2.58 21.89 19.18
N LEU A 192 3.41 21.26 20.02
CA LEU A 192 3.14 21.08 21.45
C LEU A 192 3.47 22.34 22.23
#